data_21be6c22016277a10b219bbe2302be48
#
_entry.id   21be6c22016277a10b219bbe2302be48
#
_cell.length_a   1.000
_cell.length_b   1.000
_cell.length_c   1.000
_cell.angle_alpha   90.00
_cell.angle_beta   90.00
_cell.angle_gamma   90.00
#
_symmetry.space_group_name_H-M   'P 1'
#
loop_
_entity.id
_entity.type
_entity.pdbx_description
1 polymer ?
#
loop_
_entity_poly.entity_id
_entity_poly.type
_entity_poly.pdbx_seq_one_letter_code
_entity_poly.pdbx_strand_id
1 'polypeptide(L)'
;MRTCLVVDDSSVVRKIARRILEEMDFEIVEAEDGEKALEACKRALPDAVLLDWNMPVMDGYEFLGNLRRLPGGDQPKVVFCTTENDIDHISRALHAGANEYIMKPFDKDIVAAKFQEVGLIKEASPASA
;
A
#
# COMPACT_ATOMS: atom_id res chain seq x y z
N MET A 1 -0.07 10.60 -14.18
CA MET A 1 -0.38 9.24 -13.74
C MET A 1 -0.01 9.07 -12.29
N ARG A 2 -0.86 8.43 -11.52
CA ARG A 2 -0.60 8.22 -10.11
C ARG A 2 0.42 7.11 -9.90
N THR A 3 1.23 7.25 -8.86
CA THR A 3 2.28 6.30 -8.54
C THR A 3 1.90 5.50 -7.30
N CYS A 4 2.10 4.19 -7.37
CA CYS A 4 1.91 3.30 -6.22
C CYS A 4 3.22 2.60 -5.90
N LEU A 5 3.64 2.69 -4.65
CA LEU A 5 4.79 1.98 -4.15
C LEU A 5 4.31 0.64 -3.58
N VAL A 6 4.84 -0.45 -4.13
CA VAL A 6 4.50 -1.80 -3.68
C VAL A 6 5.65 -2.32 -2.84
N VAL A 7 5.39 -2.56 -1.56
CA VAL A 7 6.40 -2.95 -0.59
C VAL A 7 6.09 -4.34 -0.07
N ASP A 8 6.90 -5.32 -0.44
CA ASP A 8 6.72 -6.70 -0.03
C ASP A 8 8.03 -7.43 -0.29
N ASP A 9 8.45 -8.30 0.62
CA ASP A 9 9.71 -9.02 0.43
C ASP A 9 9.57 -10.17 -0.58
N SER A 10 8.35 -10.53 -0.94
CA SER A 10 8.10 -11.56 -1.94
C SER A 10 8.03 -10.96 -3.34
N SER A 11 8.96 -11.36 -4.21
CA SER A 11 8.95 -10.89 -5.59
C SER A 11 7.71 -11.36 -6.34
N VAL A 12 7.17 -12.52 -5.97
CA VAL A 12 5.95 -13.05 -6.58
C VAL A 12 4.76 -12.15 -6.25
N VAL A 13 4.62 -11.79 -4.97
CA VAL A 13 3.53 -10.90 -4.55
C VAL A 13 3.67 -9.55 -5.23
N ARG A 14 4.90 -9.01 -5.33
CA ARG A 14 5.11 -7.72 -6.01
C ARG A 14 4.70 -7.79 -7.48
N LYS A 15 4.98 -8.91 -8.17
CA LYS A 15 4.57 -9.07 -9.57
C LYS A 15 3.07 -9.10 -9.71
N ILE A 16 2.39 -9.81 -8.83
CA ILE A 16 0.93 -9.89 -8.85
C ILE A 16 0.33 -8.50 -8.61
N ALA A 17 0.82 -7.82 -7.60
CA ALA A 17 0.34 -6.48 -7.26
C ALA A 17 0.60 -5.50 -8.41
N ARG A 18 1.79 -5.57 -9.01
CA ARG A 18 2.13 -4.69 -10.14
C ARG A 18 1.14 -4.88 -11.28
N ARG A 19 0.86 -6.13 -11.64
CA ARG A 19 -0.06 -6.40 -12.74
C ARG A 19 -1.45 -5.82 -12.46
N ILE A 20 -1.94 -6.04 -11.24
CA ILE A 20 -3.25 -5.52 -10.85
C ILE A 20 -3.28 -3.99 -10.94
N LEU A 21 -2.26 -3.35 -10.38
CA LEU A 21 -2.24 -1.89 -10.27
C LEU A 21 -1.97 -1.21 -11.60
N GLU A 22 -1.18 -1.84 -12.47
CA GLU A 22 -0.97 -1.30 -13.81
C GLU A 22 -2.27 -1.31 -14.62
N GLU A 23 -3.10 -2.33 -14.41
CA GLU A 23 -4.43 -2.34 -15.04
C GLU A 23 -5.34 -1.25 -14.50
N MET A 24 -5.02 -0.71 -13.34
CA MET A 24 -5.76 0.40 -12.73
C MET A 24 -5.09 1.74 -13.04
N ASP A 25 -4.16 1.76 -13.99
CA ASP A 25 -3.48 2.97 -14.47
C ASP A 25 -2.54 3.60 -13.45
N PHE A 26 -1.93 2.79 -12.58
CA PHE A 26 -0.88 3.26 -11.70
C PHE A 26 0.49 2.99 -12.29
N GLU A 27 1.39 3.92 -12.05
CA GLU A 27 2.81 3.71 -12.30
C GLU A 27 3.39 3.06 -11.04
N ILE A 28 4.20 2.01 -11.20
CA ILE A 28 4.60 1.19 -10.07
C ILE A 28 6.07 1.37 -9.72
N VAL A 29 6.33 1.53 -8.43
CA VAL A 29 7.68 1.45 -7.88
C VAL A 29 7.65 0.30 -6.86
N GLU A 30 8.68 -0.53 -6.84
CA GLU A 30 8.75 -1.67 -5.94
C GLU A 30 9.86 -1.51 -4.92
N ALA A 31 9.63 -2.03 -3.72
CA ALA A 31 10.65 -2.11 -2.68
C ALA A 31 10.49 -3.44 -1.96
N GLU A 32 11.62 -4.05 -1.59
CA GLU A 32 11.60 -5.37 -0.98
C GLU A 32 11.61 -5.33 0.55
N ASP A 33 11.81 -4.16 1.15
CA ASP A 33 11.75 -3.99 2.59
C ASP A 33 11.43 -2.53 2.92
N GLY A 34 11.23 -2.27 4.22
CA GLY A 34 10.83 -0.94 4.66
C GLY A 34 11.89 0.12 4.47
N GLU A 35 13.17 -0.27 4.57
CA GLU A 35 14.26 0.70 4.39
C GLU A 35 14.32 1.20 2.95
N LYS A 36 14.24 0.27 1.99
CA LYS A 36 14.24 0.64 0.58
C LYS A 36 13.01 1.43 0.21
N ALA A 37 11.87 1.06 0.81
CA ALA A 37 10.65 1.81 0.62
C ALA A 37 10.78 3.25 1.12
N LEU A 38 11.40 3.43 2.29
CA LEU A 38 11.59 4.76 2.85
C LEU A 38 12.51 5.60 1.98
N GLU A 39 13.59 4.99 1.46
CA GLU A 39 14.48 5.68 0.54
C GLU A 39 13.74 6.14 -0.72
N ALA A 40 12.88 5.27 -1.26
CA ALA A 40 12.09 5.64 -2.42
C ALA A 40 11.18 6.83 -2.12
N CYS A 41 10.56 6.85 -0.95
CA CYS A 41 9.67 7.94 -0.55
C CYS A 41 10.43 9.25 -0.34
N LYS A 42 11.67 9.17 0.12
CA LYS A 42 12.49 10.37 0.28
C LYS A 42 12.85 11.00 -1.05
N ARG A 43 12.97 10.18 -2.10
CA ARG A 43 13.23 10.70 -3.44
C ARG A 43 11.99 11.29 -4.08
N ALA A 44 10.85 10.60 -3.93
CA ALA A 44 9.59 11.07 -4.50
C ALA A 44 8.44 10.37 -3.76
N LEU A 45 7.59 11.14 -3.14
CA LEU A 45 6.45 10.58 -2.42
C LEU A 45 5.44 9.98 -3.41
N PRO A 46 5.02 8.73 -3.18
CA PRO A 46 3.99 8.13 -4.03
C PRO A 46 2.61 8.64 -3.66
N ASP A 47 1.64 8.37 -4.51
CA ASP A 47 0.23 8.67 -4.20
C ASP A 47 -0.34 7.58 -3.30
N ALA A 48 0.14 6.35 -3.49
CA ALA A 48 -0.37 5.20 -2.76
C ALA A 48 0.78 4.27 -2.37
N VAL A 49 0.60 3.54 -1.27
CA VAL A 49 1.52 2.50 -0.84
C VAL A 49 0.70 1.25 -0.53
N LEU A 50 1.06 0.14 -1.18
CA LEU A 50 0.54 -1.17 -0.83
C LEU A 50 1.64 -1.84 -0.03
N LEU A 51 1.41 -2.09 1.25
CA LEU A 51 2.46 -2.32 2.23
C LEU A 51 2.27 -3.62 2.98
N ASP A 52 3.25 -4.53 2.86
CA ASP A 52 3.30 -5.73 3.65
C ASP A 52 3.75 -5.40 5.08
N TRP A 53 3.31 -6.20 6.05
CA TRP A 53 3.69 -5.99 7.44
C TRP A 53 5.04 -6.61 7.77
N ASN A 54 5.18 -7.91 7.49
CA ASN A 54 6.37 -8.67 7.91
C ASN A 54 7.43 -8.66 6.82
N MET A 55 8.49 -7.92 7.05
CA MET A 55 9.61 -7.82 6.12
C MET A 55 10.91 -7.72 6.91
N PRO A 56 12.03 -8.15 6.32
CA PRO A 56 13.33 -8.00 6.98
C PRO A 56 13.77 -6.56 6.99
N VAL A 57 14.75 -6.25 7.80
CA VAL A 57 15.42 -4.94 7.93
C VAL A 57 14.53 -3.91 8.60
N MET A 58 13.40 -3.57 7.99
CA MET A 58 12.42 -2.64 8.55
C MET A 58 11.04 -3.15 8.14
N ASP A 59 10.19 -3.48 9.12
CA ASP A 59 8.86 -3.98 8.81
C ASP A 59 7.92 -2.86 8.39
N GLY A 60 6.71 -3.25 7.97
CA GLY A 60 5.75 -2.28 7.45
C GLY A 60 5.26 -1.28 8.50
N TYR A 61 5.14 -1.72 9.73
CA TYR A 61 4.67 -0.85 10.81
C TYR A 61 5.70 0.26 11.08
N GLU A 62 6.97 -0.12 11.17
CA GLU A 62 8.05 0.84 11.37
C GLU A 62 8.19 1.78 10.17
N PHE A 63 8.08 1.23 8.94
CA PHE A 63 8.12 2.05 7.74
C PHE A 63 7.00 3.10 7.78
N LEU A 64 5.79 2.70 8.12
CA LEU A 64 4.65 3.62 8.14
C LEU A 64 4.91 4.78 9.11
N GLY A 65 5.42 4.49 10.30
CA GLY A 65 5.76 5.55 11.25
C GLY A 65 6.78 6.52 10.70
N ASN A 66 7.80 5.99 10.03
CA ASN A 66 8.84 6.84 9.44
C ASN A 66 8.30 7.65 8.26
N LEU A 67 7.44 7.03 7.43
CA LEU A 67 6.82 7.74 6.31
C LEU A 67 6.03 8.94 6.81
N ARG A 68 5.21 8.74 7.84
CA ARG A 68 4.34 9.80 8.33
C ARG A 68 5.11 10.97 8.94
N ARG A 69 6.38 10.76 9.29
CA ARG A 69 7.24 11.83 9.81
C ARG A 69 7.98 12.59 8.72
N LEU A 70 7.95 12.12 7.47
CA LEU A 70 8.59 12.85 6.37
C LEU A 70 7.77 14.09 6.02
N PRO A 71 8.43 15.16 5.52
CA PRO A 71 7.67 16.30 4.98
C PRO A 71 6.73 15.82 3.88
N GLY A 72 5.45 16.14 4.01
CA GLY A 72 4.43 15.68 3.09
C GLY A 72 4.06 14.21 3.27
N GLY A 73 4.63 13.54 4.26
CA GLY A 73 4.43 12.11 4.48
C GLY A 73 3.03 11.73 4.96
N ASP A 74 2.19 12.69 5.25
CA ASP A 74 0.80 12.43 5.59
C ASP A 74 -0.10 12.31 4.35
N GLN A 75 0.42 12.62 3.16
CA GLN A 75 -0.35 12.63 1.92
C GLN A 75 -0.57 11.23 1.31
N PRO A 76 0.44 10.37 1.22
CA PRO A 76 0.23 9.07 0.58
C PRO A 76 -0.84 8.25 1.29
N LYS A 77 -1.70 7.59 0.51
CA LYS A 77 -2.67 6.65 1.06
C LYS A 77 -1.99 5.31 1.24
N VAL A 78 -2.02 4.78 2.45
CA VAL A 78 -1.35 3.52 2.77
C VAL A 78 -2.39 2.45 3.03
N VAL A 79 -2.28 1.35 2.27
CA VAL A 79 -3.14 0.18 2.41
C VAL A 79 -2.25 -0.98 2.83
N PHE A 80 -2.45 -1.47 4.05
CA PHE A 80 -1.70 -2.62 4.54
C PHE A 80 -2.21 -3.90 3.90
N CYS A 81 -1.27 -4.81 3.60
CA CYS A 81 -1.56 -6.08 2.98
C CYS A 81 -0.99 -7.15 3.89
N THR A 82 -1.83 -7.97 4.50
CA THR A 82 -1.40 -8.86 5.55
C THR A 82 -2.12 -10.20 5.51
N THR A 83 -1.45 -11.25 6.00
CA THR A 83 -2.11 -12.53 6.24
C THR A 83 -2.72 -12.58 7.65
N GLU A 84 -2.44 -11.56 8.45
CA GLU A 84 -2.94 -11.50 9.81
C GLU A 84 -4.36 -10.95 9.82
N ASN A 85 -5.25 -11.63 10.54
CA ASN A 85 -6.58 -11.10 10.77
C ASN A 85 -6.74 -10.71 12.23
N ASP A 86 -5.62 -10.47 12.91
CA ASP A 86 -5.60 -10.07 14.30
C ASP A 86 -6.08 -8.62 14.40
N ILE A 87 -7.12 -8.42 15.15
CA ILE A 87 -7.71 -7.09 15.35
C ILE A 87 -6.67 -6.12 15.90
N ASP A 88 -5.79 -6.58 16.78
CA ASP A 88 -4.76 -5.73 17.36
C ASP A 88 -3.80 -5.22 16.31
N HIS A 89 -3.38 -6.07 15.35
CA HIS A 89 -2.52 -5.65 14.26
C HIS A 89 -3.20 -4.61 13.38
N ILE A 90 -4.44 -4.87 13.02
CA ILE A 90 -5.22 -3.97 12.17
C ILE A 90 -5.41 -2.63 12.86
N SER A 91 -5.78 -2.67 14.14
CA SER A 91 -5.98 -1.46 14.93
C SER A 91 -4.71 -0.64 15.04
N ARG A 92 -3.57 -1.31 15.29
CA ARG A 92 -2.29 -0.61 15.38
C ARG A 92 -1.90 0.06 14.08
N ALA A 93 -2.16 -0.63 12.94
CA ALA A 93 -1.87 -0.07 11.64
C ALA A 93 -2.67 1.19 11.39
N LEU A 94 -3.96 1.15 11.68
CA LEU A 94 -4.84 2.30 11.47
C LEU A 94 -4.46 3.46 12.38
N HIS A 95 -4.13 3.18 13.63
CA HIS A 95 -3.70 4.22 14.58
C HIS A 95 -2.37 4.84 14.15
N ALA A 96 -1.50 4.06 13.50
CA ALA A 96 -0.21 4.57 13.06
C ALA A 96 -0.32 5.40 11.77
N GLY A 97 -1.49 5.44 11.18
CA GLY A 97 -1.72 6.29 10.01
C GLY A 97 -2.00 5.56 8.72
N ALA A 98 -2.27 4.26 8.76
CA ALA A 98 -2.73 3.52 7.58
C ALA A 98 -4.16 3.93 7.27
N ASN A 99 -4.50 3.93 5.99
CA ASN A 99 -5.83 4.33 5.54
C ASN A 99 -6.78 3.14 5.45
N GLU A 100 -6.23 1.94 5.16
CA GLU A 100 -7.06 0.75 5.05
C GLU A 100 -6.17 -0.48 5.08
N TYR A 101 -6.76 -1.67 5.06
CA TYR A 101 -6.01 -2.92 5.01
C TYR A 101 -6.68 -3.91 4.07
N ILE A 102 -5.89 -4.87 3.58
CA ILE A 102 -6.34 -5.94 2.68
C ILE A 102 -5.75 -7.24 3.21
N MET A 103 -6.56 -8.29 3.19
CA MET A 103 -6.08 -9.64 3.55
C MET A 103 -5.46 -10.31 2.35
N LYS A 104 -4.36 -11.04 2.55
CA LYS A 104 -3.76 -11.90 1.53
C LYS A 104 -4.43 -13.28 1.59
N PRO A 105 -4.59 -13.93 0.45
CA PRO A 105 -4.33 -13.47 -0.91
C PRO A 105 -5.41 -12.52 -1.39
N PHE A 106 -5.03 -11.61 -2.26
CA PHE A 106 -5.97 -10.63 -2.78
C PHE A 106 -6.08 -10.74 -4.30
N ASP A 107 -7.15 -10.17 -4.84
CA ASP A 107 -7.34 -10.10 -6.27
C ASP A 107 -7.64 -8.65 -6.67
N LYS A 108 -7.85 -8.45 -7.97
CA LYS A 108 -8.08 -7.11 -8.50
C LYS A 108 -9.31 -6.45 -7.89
N ASP A 109 -10.38 -7.21 -7.69
CA ASP A 109 -11.62 -6.64 -7.16
C ASP A 109 -11.44 -6.12 -5.75
N ILE A 110 -10.71 -6.87 -4.93
CA ILE A 110 -10.43 -6.46 -3.54
C ILE A 110 -9.57 -5.20 -3.51
N VAL A 111 -8.52 -5.16 -4.33
CA VAL A 111 -7.63 -3.99 -4.38
C VAL A 111 -8.41 -2.77 -4.87
N ALA A 112 -9.20 -2.94 -5.93
CA ALA A 112 -9.96 -1.84 -6.50
C ALA A 112 -10.96 -1.28 -5.47
N ALA A 113 -11.63 -2.14 -4.73
CA ALA A 113 -12.61 -1.71 -3.73
C ALA A 113 -11.93 -0.87 -2.63
N LYS A 114 -10.79 -1.31 -2.14
CA LYS A 114 -10.09 -0.58 -1.08
C LYS A 114 -9.51 0.73 -1.59
N PHE A 115 -8.95 0.73 -2.80
CA PHE A 115 -8.42 1.95 -3.38
C PHE A 115 -9.52 2.97 -3.64
N GLN A 116 -10.71 2.50 -3.98
CA GLN A 116 -11.88 3.36 -4.13
C GLN A 116 -12.29 3.96 -2.79
N GLU A 117 -12.31 3.14 -1.73
CA GLU A 117 -12.69 3.61 -0.40
C GLU A 117 -11.79 4.73 0.12
N VAL A 118 -10.49 4.67 -0.20
CA VAL A 118 -9.56 5.69 0.26
C VAL A 118 -9.39 6.85 -0.74
N GLY A 119 -10.16 6.84 -1.82
CA GLY A 119 -10.17 7.95 -2.75
C GLY A 119 -9.08 7.95 -3.80
N LEU A 120 -8.39 6.83 -3.98
CA LEU A 120 -7.32 6.72 -4.97
C LEU A 120 -7.84 6.53 -6.39
N ILE A 121 -9.00 5.93 -6.53
CA ILE A 121 -9.64 5.77 -7.83
C ILE A 121 -11.10 6.17 -7.73
N LYS A 122 -11.68 6.49 -8.87
CA LYS A 122 -13.09 6.81 -8.93
C LYS A 122 -13.90 5.52 -8.85
N GLU A 123 -15.17 5.67 -8.55
CA GLU A 123 -16.08 4.56 -8.54
C GLU A 123 -15.98 3.80 -9.84
N ALA A 124 -15.73 2.49 -9.71
CA ALA A 124 -15.44 1.69 -10.87
C ALA A 124 -16.63 1.51 -11.76
N SER A 125 -17.80 1.49 -11.22
CA SER A 125 -18.94 1.22 -12.03
C SER A 125 -19.86 2.35 -12.02
N PRO A 126 -20.22 2.69 -13.04
CA PRO A 126 -21.29 3.48 -13.14
C PRO A 126 -22.43 2.64 -13.12
N ALA A 127 -22.30 1.92 -12.74
CA ALA A 127 -23.12 1.42 -12.65
C ALA A 127 -24.05 1.58 -12.72
N SER A 128 -23.58 1.88 -12.79
CA SER A 128 -24.03 2.00 -12.87
C SER A 128 -24.68 2.30 -13.17
N ALA A 129 -24.66 2.28 -13.43
CA ALA A 129 -25.28 2.61 -13.68
C ALA A 129 -25.88 2.64 -13.86
#